data_87fcf7888ab127a08a36d079ed6e2306
#
_entry.id   87fcf7888ab127a08a36d079ed6e2306
#
_cell.length_a   1.000
_cell.length_b   1.000
_cell.length_c   1.000
_cell.angle_alpha   90.00
_cell.angle_beta   90.00
_cell.angle_gamma   90.00
#
_symmetry.space_group_name_H-M   'P 1'
#
loop_
_entity.id
_entity.type
_entity.pdbx_description
1 polymer ?
#
loop_
_entity_poly.entity_id
_entity_poly.type
_entity_poly.pdbx_seq_one_letter_code
_entity_poly.pdbx_strand_id
1 'polypeptide(L)'
;MIKEKRRRQRRLKRLLIALLVFIALAALAAFIVVKVFVVKTVKVEGNKLYNEQLIRDTVLNDEYSWNSLYVLLKYKFVDTQEVPFIDTMEITLNSPSSLTIKVYEKGMLGYLHIPAINQMAYFDKDGFVVETSTRIIEDVPKIDGITCEEVVLFEKLPIDAQQLRDMLTLTQTLKREGLEPDAIRFGAANSPVVYYGNTEVWLGSTELLTQKVARLNEILPNILGIEGVLHLENWTEETANIIFEKIEPETEETPDGEEDTSDSDDATSEDGETTSDTGETTQDGEVESPENDDDTPNDEDDAQN
;
A
#
# COMPACT_ATOMS: atom_id res chain seq x y z
N MET A 1 -51.18 -23.37 63.05
CA MET A 1 -51.32 -23.68 61.61
C MET A 1 -51.87 -22.50 60.76
N ILE A 2 -52.94 -21.77 61.09
CA ILE A 2 -53.53 -20.74 60.25
C ILE A 2 -52.64 -19.50 60.12
N LYS A 3 -51.89 -19.09 61.15
CA LYS A 3 -50.98 -17.91 61.09
C LYS A 3 -49.76 -18.14 60.21
N GLU A 4 -49.20 -19.37 60.16
CA GLU A 4 -48.08 -19.72 59.28
C GLU A 4 -48.45 -19.78 57.82
N LYS A 5 -49.64 -20.33 57.50
CA LYS A 5 -50.18 -20.38 56.13
C LYS A 5 -50.36 -18.96 55.53
N ARG A 6 -50.82 -18.00 56.36
CA ARG A 6 -50.96 -16.57 55.98
C ARG A 6 -49.61 -15.90 55.86
N ARG A 7 -48.59 -16.20 56.63
CA ARG A 7 -47.21 -15.68 56.50
C ARG A 7 -46.57 -16.21 55.24
N ARG A 8 -46.76 -17.50 54.93
CA ARG A 8 -46.24 -18.14 53.70
C ARG A 8 -46.88 -17.54 52.44
N GLN A 9 -48.21 -17.32 52.46
CA GLN A 9 -48.93 -16.66 51.36
C GLN A 9 -48.47 -15.20 51.15
N ARG A 10 -48.21 -14.46 52.23
CA ARG A 10 -47.68 -13.09 52.10
C ARG A 10 -46.26 -13.05 51.54
N ARG A 11 -45.42 -14.00 51.92
CA ARG A 11 -44.06 -14.14 51.35
C ARG A 11 -44.13 -14.51 49.88
N LEU A 12 -45.01 -15.45 49.50
CA LEU A 12 -45.22 -15.85 48.11
C LEU A 12 -45.71 -14.68 47.24
N LYS A 13 -46.70 -13.90 47.74
CA LYS A 13 -47.17 -12.69 47.02
C LYS A 13 -46.07 -11.67 46.86
N ARG A 14 -45.21 -11.42 47.85
CA ARG A 14 -44.06 -10.50 47.74
C ARG A 14 -43.05 -10.99 46.72
N LEU A 15 -42.75 -12.29 46.67
CA LEU A 15 -41.89 -12.89 45.68
C LEU A 15 -42.44 -12.79 44.27
N LEU A 16 -43.77 -13.03 44.10
CA LEU A 16 -44.42 -12.86 42.81
C LEU A 16 -44.41 -11.39 42.32
N ILE A 17 -44.65 -10.43 43.22
CA ILE A 17 -44.55 -9.01 42.90
C ILE A 17 -43.11 -8.62 42.52
N ALA A 18 -42.11 -9.11 43.29
CA ALA A 18 -40.70 -8.87 42.99
C ALA A 18 -40.30 -9.47 41.63
N LEU A 19 -40.79 -10.67 41.31
CA LEU A 19 -40.58 -11.30 40.02
C LEU A 19 -41.20 -10.50 38.86
N LEU A 20 -42.45 -10.03 39.04
CA LEU A 20 -43.13 -9.19 38.03
C LEU A 20 -42.41 -7.87 37.81
N VAL A 21 -41.94 -7.22 38.88
CA VAL A 21 -41.12 -5.99 38.76
C VAL A 21 -39.82 -6.27 38.05
N PHE A 22 -39.14 -7.39 38.34
CA PHE A 22 -37.93 -7.79 37.67
C PHE A 22 -38.15 -8.03 36.17
N ILE A 23 -39.26 -8.74 35.81
CA ILE A 23 -39.61 -8.98 34.39
C ILE A 23 -39.91 -7.65 33.68
N ALA A 24 -40.64 -6.72 34.35
CA ALA A 24 -40.94 -5.41 33.78
C ALA A 24 -39.67 -4.58 33.55
N LEU A 25 -38.74 -4.58 34.50
CA LEU A 25 -37.44 -3.92 34.34
C LEU A 25 -36.58 -4.57 33.22
N ALA A 26 -36.56 -5.89 33.13
CA ALA A 26 -35.87 -6.59 32.06
C ALA A 26 -36.50 -6.25 30.67
N ALA A 27 -37.80 -6.21 30.56
CA ALA A 27 -38.51 -5.83 29.36
C ALA A 27 -38.20 -4.37 28.94
N LEU A 28 -38.15 -3.45 29.94
CA LEU A 28 -37.78 -2.06 29.70
C LEU A 28 -36.31 -1.95 29.23
N ALA A 29 -35.40 -2.68 29.85
CA ALA A 29 -34.00 -2.72 29.46
C ALA A 29 -33.84 -3.25 28.02
N ALA A 30 -34.53 -4.36 27.69
CA ALA A 30 -34.54 -4.90 26.33
C ALA A 30 -35.10 -3.88 25.31
N PHE A 31 -36.18 -3.17 25.66
CA PHE A 31 -36.74 -2.12 24.80
C PHE A 31 -35.75 -0.97 24.56
N ILE A 32 -35.03 -0.55 25.60
CA ILE A 32 -33.97 0.48 25.47
C ILE A 32 -32.87 0.00 24.54
N VAL A 33 -32.38 -1.25 24.72
CA VAL A 33 -31.30 -1.82 23.86
C VAL A 33 -31.74 -1.84 22.38
N VAL A 34 -32.99 -2.24 22.10
CA VAL A 34 -33.50 -2.34 20.72
C VAL A 34 -33.79 -0.97 20.08
N LYS A 35 -34.24 0.02 20.86
CA LYS A 35 -34.69 1.32 20.29
C LYS A 35 -33.62 2.42 20.36
N VAL A 36 -32.78 2.40 21.38
CA VAL A 36 -31.79 3.46 21.63
C VAL A 36 -30.46 3.13 21.01
N PHE A 37 -30.01 1.85 21.04
CA PHE A 37 -28.73 1.41 20.53
C PHE A 37 -28.78 1.01 19.04
N VAL A 38 -29.33 1.88 18.20
CA VAL A 38 -29.34 1.67 16.75
C VAL A 38 -28.17 2.41 16.10
N VAL A 39 -27.32 1.72 15.35
CA VAL A 39 -26.18 2.30 14.64
C VAL A 39 -26.68 3.31 13.60
N LYS A 40 -26.31 4.59 13.77
CA LYS A 40 -26.59 5.67 12.82
C LYS A 40 -25.32 6.26 12.22
N THR A 41 -24.29 6.39 13.03
CA THR A 41 -23.03 7.00 12.64
C THR A 41 -21.88 6.07 12.98
N VAL A 42 -21.01 5.85 12.03
CA VAL A 42 -19.76 5.09 12.21
C VAL A 42 -18.62 5.96 11.71
N LYS A 43 -17.64 6.20 12.59
CA LYS A 43 -16.39 6.88 12.27
C LYS A 43 -15.29 5.83 12.22
N VAL A 44 -14.43 5.89 11.22
CA VAL A 44 -13.23 5.04 11.11
C VAL A 44 -11.99 5.89 11.31
N GLU A 45 -11.05 5.42 12.08
CA GLU A 45 -9.77 6.09 12.36
C GLU A 45 -8.60 5.12 12.24
N GLY A 46 -7.45 5.63 11.77
CA GLY A 46 -6.19 4.87 11.71
C GLY A 46 -6.03 3.97 10.50
N ASN A 47 -7.00 3.97 9.59
CA ASN A 47 -6.95 3.23 8.33
C ASN A 47 -6.10 3.99 7.30
N LYS A 48 -5.06 3.34 6.75
CA LYS A 48 -4.24 3.82 5.64
C LYS A 48 -4.39 2.90 4.42
N LEU A 49 -4.35 1.58 4.64
CA LEU A 49 -4.38 0.57 3.58
C LEU A 49 -5.77 0.29 3.02
N TYR A 50 -6.80 0.54 3.81
CA TYR A 50 -8.19 0.28 3.44
C TYR A 50 -9.04 1.53 3.57
N ASN A 51 -10.00 1.69 2.65
CA ASN A 51 -10.96 2.79 2.75
C ASN A 51 -11.96 2.56 3.90
N GLU A 52 -12.55 3.65 4.40
CA GLU A 52 -13.52 3.60 5.50
C GLU A 52 -14.71 2.70 5.22
N GLN A 53 -15.17 2.66 3.96
CA GLN A 53 -16.34 1.87 3.56
C GLN A 53 -16.07 0.38 3.75
N LEU A 54 -14.90 -0.11 3.31
CA LEU A 54 -14.53 -1.52 3.45
C LEU A 54 -14.42 -1.94 4.92
N ILE A 55 -13.80 -1.10 5.76
CA ILE A 55 -13.69 -1.34 7.21
C ILE A 55 -15.09 -1.38 7.85
N ARG A 56 -15.95 -0.43 7.49
CA ARG A 56 -17.33 -0.39 7.98
C ARG A 56 -18.10 -1.66 7.61
N ASP A 57 -18.03 -2.06 6.35
CA ASP A 57 -18.74 -3.24 5.84
C ASP A 57 -18.20 -4.54 6.47
N THR A 58 -16.89 -4.59 6.76
CA THR A 58 -16.27 -5.71 7.48
C THR A 58 -16.75 -5.80 8.92
N VAL A 59 -16.87 -4.68 9.63
CA VAL A 59 -17.30 -4.66 11.03
C VAL A 59 -18.81 -4.89 11.16
N LEU A 60 -19.61 -4.36 10.22
CA LEU A 60 -21.06 -4.43 10.23
C LEU A 60 -21.61 -5.53 9.31
N ASN A 61 -20.98 -6.69 9.29
CA ASN A 61 -21.21 -7.76 8.30
C ASN A 61 -22.29 -8.78 8.70
N ASP A 62 -22.93 -8.65 9.85
CA ASP A 62 -23.92 -9.64 10.33
C ASP A 62 -25.30 -9.04 10.58
N GLU A 63 -26.29 -9.94 10.78
CA GLU A 63 -27.70 -9.62 10.96
C GLU A 63 -27.98 -8.70 12.17
N TYR A 64 -27.12 -8.74 13.20
CA TYR A 64 -27.30 -7.98 14.45
C TYR A 64 -26.47 -6.69 14.49
N SER A 65 -25.68 -6.41 13.45
CA SER A 65 -24.81 -5.23 13.37
C SER A 65 -25.53 -3.89 13.32
N TRP A 66 -26.86 -3.92 13.17
CA TRP A 66 -27.69 -2.73 13.34
C TRP A 66 -27.68 -2.19 14.78
N ASN A 67 -27.30 -3.01 15.78
CA ASN A 67 -27.27 -2.65 17.19
C ASN A 67 -25.83 -2.33 17.64
N SER A 68 -25.58 -1.10 18.06
CA SER A 68 -24.25 -0.63 18.45
C SER A 68 -23.68 -1.33 19.69
N LEU A 69 -24.53 -1.69 20.64
CA LEU A 69 -24.10 -2.43 21.82
C LEU A 69 -23.68 -3.86 21.47
N TYR A 70 -24.40 -4.51 20.55
CA TYR A 70 -24.04 -5.81 20.02
C TYR A 70 -22.67 -5.77 19.34
N VAL A 71 -22.43 -4.81 18.44
CA VAL A 71 -21.15 -4.65 17.75
C VAL A 71 -20.02 -4.45 18.76
N LEU A 72 -20.20 -3.57 19.76
CA LEU A 72 -19.20 -3.37 20.81
C LEU A 72 -18.88 -4.66 21.56
N LEU A 73 -19.89 -5.43 21.96
CA LEU A 73 -19.69 -6.67 22.72
C LEU A 73 -19.09 -7.78 21.87
N LYS A 74 -19.47 -7.88 20.58
CA LYS A 74 -18.89 -8.82 19.63
C LYS A 74 -17.39 -8.62 19.55
N TYR A 75 -16.92 -7.42 19.26
CA TYR A 75 -15.48 -7.12 19.10
C TYR A 75 -14.69 -7.13 20.41
N LYS A 76 -15.37 -7.06 21.54
CA LYS A 76 -14.72 -7.13 22.87
C LYS A 76 -14.57 -8.56 23.41
N PHE A 77 -15.47 -9.47 23.08
CA PHE A 77 -15.58 -10.77 23.72
C PHE A 77 -15.56 -11.98 22.76
N VAL A 78 -15.70 -11.72 21.47
CA VAL A 78 -15.72 -12.78 20.45
C VAL A 78 -14.53 -12.58 19.53
N ASP A 79 -13.81 -13.65 19.22
CA ASP A 79 -12.79 -13.62 18.18
C ASP A 79 -13.43 -13.28 16.85
N THR A 80 -12.95 -12.22 16.23
CA THR A 80 -13.44 -11.75 14.95
C THR A 80 -12.57 -12.26 13.82
N GLN A 81 -13.12 -12.26 12.61
CA GLN A 81 -12.38 -12.67 11.42
C GLN A 81 -11.13 -11.78 11.24
N GLU A 82 -9.99 -12.41 11.02
CA GLU A 82 -8.75 -11.71 10.69
C GLU A 82 -8.89 -10.99 9.34
N VAL A 83 -8.45 -9.75 9.31
CA VAL A 83 -8.39 -8.94 8.09
C VAL A 83 -6.91 -8.79 7.72
N PRO A 84 -6.52 -9.14 6.48
CA PRO A 84 -5.13 -9.01 6.06
C PRO A 84 -4.58 -7.61 6.34
N PHE A 85 -3.33 -7.53 6.79
CA PHE A 85 -2.63 -6.28 7.14
C PHE A 85 -3.21 -5.47 8.31
N ILE A 86 -4.28 -5.94 8.96
CA ILE A 86 -4.81 -5.34 10.18
C ILE A 86 -4.38 -6.20 11.37
N ASP A 87 -3.77 -5.57 12.36
CA ASP A 87 -3.38 -6.21 13.62
C ASP A 87 -4.60 -6.33 14.54
N THR A 88 -5.29 -5.22 14.78
CA THR A 88 -6.48 -5.20 15.62
C THR A 88 -7.42 -4.06 15.25
N MET A 89 -8.70 -4.25 15.61
CA MET A 89 -9.74 -3.22 15.49
C MET A 89 -10.38 -3.00 16.85
N GLU A 90 -10.30 -1.79 17.38
CA GLU A 90 -10.93 -1.40 18.62
C GLU A 90 -12.24 -0.66 18.34
N ILE A 91 -13.33 -1.19 18.87
CA ILE A 91 -14.65 -0.57 18.75
C ILE A 91 -14.97 0.20 20.03
N THR A 92 -15.28 1.48 19.87
CA THR A 92 -15.72 2.35 20.98
C THR A 92 -17.07 2.95 20.69
N LEU A 93 -17.88 3.10 21.75
CA LEU A 93 -19.21 3.66 21.71
C LEU A 93 -19.15 5.13 22.16
N ASN A 94 -19.27 6.08 21.24
CA ASN A 94 -19.27 7.51 21.56
C ASN A 94 -20.65 7.97 22.08
N SER A 95 -21.70 7.36 21.56
CA SER A 95 -23.08 7.51 22.01
C SER A 95 -23.86 6.24 21.70
N PRO A 96 -25.08 6.04 22.22
CA PRO A 96 -25.85 4.84 21.93
C PRO A 96 -26.04 4.54 20.44
N SER A 97 -25.94 5.54 19.57
CA SER A 97 -26.12 5.38 18.13
C SER A 97 -24.87 5.71 17.30
N SER A 98 -23.72 5.95 17.94
CA SER A 98 -22.49 6.33 17.26
C SER A 98 -21.32 5.46 17.71
N LEU A 99 -20.68 4.81 16.76
CA LEU A 99 -19.50 3.97 16.94
C LEU A 99 -18.27 4.66 16.37
N THR A 100 -17.10 4.48 17.00
CA THR A 100 -15.79 4.71 16.40
C THR A 100 -15.08 3.37 16.29
N ILE A 101 -14.61 3.07 15.08
CA ILE A 101 -13.74 1.93 14.75
C ILE A 101 -12.33 2.46 14.63
N LYS A 102 -11.47 2.09 15.54
CA LYS A 102 -10.05 2.41 15.47
C LYS A 102 -9.29 1.22 14.95
N VAL A 103 -8.65 1.41 13.80
CA VAL A 103 -7.89 0.37 13.12
C VAL A 103 -6.42 0.50 13.47
N TYR A 104 -5.80 -0.61 13.84
CA TYR A 104 -4.36 -0.72 14.02
C TYR A 104 -3.84 -1.64 12.92
N GLU A 105 -3.07 -1.06 12.00
CA GLU A 105 -2.47 -1.82 10.90
C GLU A 105 -1.17 -2.49 11.36
N LYS A 106 -0.86 -3.64 10.75
CA LYS A 106 0.38 -4.37 11.03
C LYS A 106 1.58 -3.50 10.65
N GLY A 107 2.54 -3.40 11.56
CA GLY A 107 3.77 -2.64 11.34
C GLY A 107 4.70 -3.39 10.39
N MET A 108 4.72 -3.02 9.12
CA MET A 108 5.60 -3.60 8.11
C MET A 108 6.82 -2.73 7.89
N LEU A 109 8.00 -3.35 7.73
CA LEU A 109 9.25 -2.67 7.41
C LEU A 109 9.78 -3.00 6.02
N GLY A 110 9.35 -4.11 5.43
CA GLY A 110 9.76 -4.56 4.13
C GLY A 110 9.07 -5.87 3.78
N TYR A 111 9.28 -6.33 2.57
CA TYR A 111 8.82 -7.64 2.13
C TYR A 111 9.83 -8.34 1.23
N LEU A 112 9.81 -9.69 1.28
CA LEU A 112 10.56 -10.56 0.37
C LEU A 112 9.58 -11.33 -0.50
N HIS A 113 9.97 -11.60 -1.75
CA HIS A 113 9.24 -12.54 -2.59
C HIS A 113 9.62 -13.98 -2.22
N ILE A 114 8.63 -14.82 -1.95
CA ILE A 114 8.82 -16.24 -1.63
C ILE A 114 8.40 -17.07 -2.85
N PRO A 115 9.37 -17.61 -3.61
CA PRO A 115 9.08 -18.31 -4.86
C PRO A 115 8.21 -19.55 -4.68
N ALA A 116 8.39 -20.28 -3.57
CA ALA A 116 7.66 -21.53 -3.30
C ALA A 116 6.13 -21.35 -3.26
N ILE A 117 5.65 -20.21 -2.77
CA ILE A 117 4.22 -19.88 -2.65
C ILE A 117 3.79 -18.77 -3.61
N ASN A 118 4.74 -18.19 -4.37
CA ASN A 118 4.52 -17.04 -5.26
C ASN A 118 3.79 -15.87 -4.57
N GLN A 119 4.19 -15.56 -3.34
CA GLN A 119 3.65 -14.45 -2.54
C GLN A 119 4.77 -13.60 -1.94
N MET A 120 4.40 -12.42 -1.49
CA MET A 120 5.26 -11.52 -0.72
C MET A 120 5.10 -11.84 0.77
N ALA A 121 6.21 -12.05 1.48
CA ALA A 121 6.23 -12.18 2.93
C ALA A 121 6.63 -10.84 3.55
N TYR A 122 5.70 -10.21 4.23
CA TYR A 122 5.88 -8.95 4.95
C TYR A 122 6.42 -9.21 6.34
N PHE A 123 7.42 -8.45 6.76
CA PHE A 123 8.04 -8.61 8.08
C PHE A 123 8.01 -7.30 8.89
N ASP A 124 7.99 -7.47 10.21
CA ASP A 124 7.99 -6.38 11.17
C ASP A 124 9.42 -5.94 11.57
N LYS A 125 9.48 -4.99 12.53
CA LYS A 125 10.74 -4.45 13.08
C LYS A 125 11.63 -5.49 13.77
N ASP A 126 11.08 -6.60 14.19
CA ASP A 126 11.79 -7.67 14.90
C ASP A 126 12.13 -8.85 13.96
N GLY A 127 11.73 -8.74 12.67
CA GLY A 127 11.95 -9.71 11.62
C GLY A 127 10.95 -10.88 11.62
N PHE A 128 9.82 -10.73 12.31
CA PHE A 128 8.73 -11.71 12.24
C PHE A 128 7.88 -11.51 10.99
N VAL A 129 7.49 -12.59 10.34
CA VAL A 129 6.56 -12.57 9.22
C VAL A 129 5.16 -12.24 9.73
N VAL A 130 4.64 -11.08 9.41
CA VAL A 130 3.33 -10.60 9.89
C VAL A 130 2.20 -10.86 8.90
N GLU A 131 2.53 -11.02 7.61
CA GLU A 131 1.54 -11.29 6.56
C GLU A 131 2.20 -11.94 5.34
N THR A 132 1.43 -12.77 4.59
CA THR A 132 1.80 -13.21 3.25
C THR A 132 0.68 -12.84 2.28
N SER A 133 1.03 -12.22 1.15
CA SER A 133 0.03 -11.75 0.19
C SER A 133 0.61 -11.61 -1.22
N THR A 134 -0.24 -11.71 -2.23
CA THR A 134 0.09 -11.31 -3.60
C THR A 134 -0.05 -9.81 -3.84
N ARG A 135 -0.69 -9.08 -2.90
CA ARG A 135 -0.83 -7.63 -2.98
C ARG A 135 0.47 -6.96 -2.55
N ILE A 136 0.94 -6.01 -3.35
CA ILE A 136 2.05 -5.10 -3.00
C ILE A 136 1.47 -3.90 -2.27
N ILE A 137 2.07 -3.53 -1.14
CA ILE A 137 1.70 -2.39 -0.32
C ILE A 137 2.66 -1.25 -0.65
N GLU A 138 2.11 -0.09 -0.97
CA GLU A 138 2.86 1.15 -1.17
C GLU A 138 3.62 1.54 0.11
N ASP A 139 4.72 2.24 -0.02
CA ASP A 139 5.59 2.71 1.08
C ASP A 139 6.23 1.58 1.93
N VAL A 140 6.18 0.33 1.43
CA VAL A 140 6.88 -0.81 2.03
C VAL A 140 7.91 -1.33 1.04
N PRO A 141 9.22 -1.23 1.33
CA PRO A 141 10.26 -1.57 0.39
C PRO A 141 10.36 -3.06 0.09
N LYS A 142 10.60 -3.38 -1.17
CA LYS A 142 11.00 -4.71 -1.58
C LYS A 142 12.43 -5.00 -1.14
N ILE A 143 12.67 -6.18 -0.55
CA ILE A 143 14.01 -6.65 -0.23
C ILE A 143 14.44 -7.69 -1.26
N ASP A 144 15.49 -7.39 -1.99
CA ASP A 144 16.10 -8.26 -3.00
C ASP A 144 17.52 -8.70 -2.57
N GLY A 145 18.02 -9.78 -3.18
CA GLY A 145 19.35 -10.30 -2.91
C GLY A 145 19.46 -11.17 -1.65
N ILE A 146 18.34 -11.36 -0.95
CA ILE A 146 18.22 -12.28 0.19
C ILE A 146 17.33 -13.44 -0.24
N THR A 147 17.87 -14.66 -0.17
CA THR A 147 17.10 -15.85 -0.52
C THR A 147 16.36 -16.37 0.71
N CYS A 148 15.04 -16.52 0.57
CA CYS A 148 14.18 -17.14 1.56
C CYS A 148 13.23 -18.09 0.81
N GLU A 149 13.33 -19.41 1.10
CA GLU A 149 12.58 -20.43 0.37
C GLU A 149 11.19 -20.65 0.99
N GLU A 150 11.11 -20.65 2.29
CA GLU A 150 9.89 -20.93 3.06
C GLU A 150 9.73 -19.93 4.19
N VAL A 151 8.50 -19.60 4.53
CA VAL A 151 8.18 -18.72 5.67
C VAL A 151 7.00 -19.30 6.44
N VAL A 152 6.97 -19.02 7.74
CA VAL A 152 5.84 -19.33 8.63
C VAL A 152 5.35 -18.03 9.25
N LEU A 153 4.04 -17.81 9.20
CA LEU A 153 3.42 -16.64 9.83
C LEU A 153 3.73 -16.61 11.34
N PHE A 154 4.06 -15.41 11.82
CA PHE A 154 4.43 -15.12 13.21
C PHE A 154 5.74 -15.77 13.69
N GLU A 155 6.53 -16.30 12.78
CA GLU A 155 7.90 -16.73 13.02
C GLU A 155 8.91 -15.78 12.36
N LYS A 156 10.15 -15.81 12.83
CA LYS A 156 11.22 -15.01 12.24
C LYS A 156 11.58 -15.53 10.86
N LEU A 157 11.95 -14.59 9.98
CA LEU A 157 12.49 -14.91 8.66
C LEU A 157 13.65 -15.91 8.79
N PRO A 158 13.59 -17.07 8.13
CA PRO A 158 14.62 -18.14 8.21
C PRO A 158 15.82 -17.84 7.31
N ILE A 159 16.48 -16.70 7.55
CA ILE A 159 17.68 -16.25 6.85
C ILE A 159 18.87 -16.16 7.81
N ASP A 160 20.08 -15.95 7.27
CA ASP A 160 21.26 -15.80 8.12
C ASP A 160 21.10 -14.70 9.16
N ALA A 161 21.56 -14.96 10.38
CA ALA A 161 21.34 -14.06 11.52
C ALA A 161 22.05 -12.70 11.36
N GLN A 162 23.20 -12.64 10.65
CA GLN A 162 23.89 -11.38 10.38
C GLN A 162 23.14 -10.61 9.30
N GLN A 163 22.74 -11.30 8.24
CA GLN A 163 21.95 -10.71 7.15
C GLN A 163 20.61 -10.14 7.64
N LEU A 164 19.93 -10.87 8.56
CA LEU A 164 18.71 -10.38 9.20
C LEU A 164 18.97 -9.10 10.00
N ARG A 165 20.03 -9.05 10.80
CA ARG A 165 20.37 -7.85 11.58
C ARG A 165 20.66 -6.65 10.70
N ASP A 166 21.47 -6.83 9.64
CA ASP A 166 21.85 -5.76 8.74
C ASP A 166 20.63 -5.22 7.98
N MET A 167 19.77 -6.11 7.48
CA MET A 167 18.51 -5.77 6.84
C MET A 167 17.58 -4.97 7.78
N LEU A 168 17.36 -5.46 8.99
CA LEU A 168 16.50 -4.77 9.96
C LEU A 168 17.09 -3.43 10.40
N THR A 169 18.40 -3.35 10.60
CA THR A 169 19.06 -2.10 10.99
C THR A 169 18.91 -1.04 9.90
N LEU A 170 19.10 -1.41 8.64
CA LEU A 170 18.93 -0.51 7.50
C LEU A 170 17.48 -0.06 7.35
N THR A 171 16.53 -0.99 7.27
CA THR A 171 15.10 -0.67 7.08
C THR A 171 14.54 0.17 8.23
N GLN A 172 14.89 -0.13 9.48
CA GLN A 172 14.50 0.68 10.63
C GLN A 172 15.11 2.09 10.60
N THR A 173 16.39 2.21 10.16
CA THR A 173 17.07 3.50 10.09
C THR A 173 16.44 4.38 9.01
N LEU A 174 16.19 3.84 7.82
CA LEU A 174 15.50 4.55 6.74
C LEU A 174 14.11 5.02 7.19
N LYS A 175 13.30 4.13 7.78
CA LYS A 175 11.95 4.48 8.25
C LYS A 175 11.96 5.54 9.35
N ARG A 176 12.92 5.50 10.27
CA ARG A 176 13.07 6.51 11.32
C ARG A 176 13.36 7.89 10.75
N GLU A 177 14.15 7.97 9.69
CA GLU A 177 14.48 9.23 9.01
C GLU A 177 13.38 9.66 8.00
N GLY A 178 12.27 8.90 7.88
CA GLY A 178 11.17 9.20 6.97
C GLY A 178 11.51 8.92 5.51
N LEU A 179 12.48 8.07 5.25
CA LEU A 179 12.91 7.64 3.93
C LEU A 179 12.18 6.33 3.56
N GLU A 180 11.41 6.36 2.50
CA GLU A 180 10.59 5.24 2.01
C GLU A 180 11.07 4.84 0.60
N PRO A 181 12.08 3.96 0.50
CA PRO A 181 12.57 3.48 -0.79
C PRO A 181 11.61 2.48 -1.43
N ASP A 182 11.67 2.35 -2.74
CA ASP A 182 10.92 1.34 -3.49
C ASP A 182 11.49 -0.06 -3.26
N ALA A 183 12.82 -0.17 -3.24
CA ALA A 183 13.52 -1.44 -3.01
C ALA A 183 14.87 -1.26 -2.32
N ILE A 184 15.32 -2.34 -1.68
CA ILE A 184 16.65 -2.47 -1.11
C ILE A 184 17.24 -3.79 -1.61
N ARG A 185 18.37 -3.74 -2.31
CA ARG A 185 19.07 -4.94 -2.78
C ARG A 185 20.33 -5.17 -1.97
N PHE A 186 20.47 -6.35 -1.40
CA PHE A 186 21.69 -6.79 -0.73
C PHE A 186 22.59 -7.54 -1.73
N GLY A 187 23.72 -6.93 -2.06
CA GLY A 187 24.72 -7.49 -2.97
C GLY A 187 25.71 -8.43 -2.28
N ALA A 188 26.80 -8.71 -2.97
CA ALA A 188 27.92 -9.47 -2.41
C ALA A 188 28.46 -8.78 -1.14
N ALA A 189 28.92 -9.58 -0.16
CA ALA A 189 29.37 -9.08 1.15
C ALA A 189 28.33 -8.25 1.90
N ASN A 190 27.04 -8.48 1.65
CA ASN A 190 25.92 -7.82 2.32
C ASN A 190 25.90 -6.29 2.14
N SER A 191 26.41 -5.80 0.98
CA SER A 191 26.44 -4.38 0.64
C SER A 191 25.08 -3.93 0.09
N PRO A 192 24.32 -3.08 0.82
CA PRO A 192 23.02 -2.66 0.37
C PRO A 192 23.07 -1.54 -0.68
N VAL A 193 22.19 -1.65 -1.66
CA VAL A 193 21.83 -0.62 -2.62
C VAL A 193 20.36 -0.29 -2.42
N VAL A 194 20.04 0.98 -2.26
CA VAL A 194 18.69 1.50 -2.02
C VAL A 194 18.18 2.18 -3.27
N TYR A 195 16.92 1.92 -3.66
CA TYR A 195 16.31 2.41 -4.89
C TYR A 195 15.18 3.40 -4.61
N TYR A 196 15.21 4.53 -5.30
CA TYR A 196 14.15 5.55 -5.34
C TYR A 196 13.82 5.84 -6.82
N GLY A 197 12.87 5.10 -7.39
CA GLY A 197 12.64 5.13 -8.84
C GLY A 197 13.87 4.70 -9.61
N ASN A 198 14.39 5.60 -10.46
CA ASN A 198 15.59 5.38 -11.26
C ASN A 198 16.88 5.84 -10.55
N THR A 199 16.80 6.30 -9.32
CA THR A 199 17.98 6.70 -8.54
C THR A 199 18.45 5.55 -7.67
N GLU A 200 19.70 5.11 -7.84
CA GLU A 200 20.38 4.14 -6.99
C GLU A 200 21.20 4.84 -5.92
N VAL A 201 21.19 4.31 -4.71
CA VAL A 201 22.04 4.77 -3.60
C VAL A 201 22.89 3.61 -3.10
N TRP A 202 24.17 3.67 -3.32
CA TRP A 202 25.13 2.65 -2.92
C TRP A 202 25.66 2.97 -1.53
N LEU A 203 25.18 2.23 -0.51
CA LEU A 203 25.57 2.46 0.89
C LEU A 203 26.84 1.74 1.31
N GLY A 204 27.21 0.68 0.58
CA GLY A 204 28.37 -0.16 0.94
C GLY A 204 28.14 -0.92 2.24
N SER A 205 29.06 -0.79 3.21
CA SER A 205 28.91 -1.44 4.51
C SER A 205 27.89 -0.72 5.42
N THR A 206 27.38 -1.44 6.42
CA THR A 206 26.50 -0.87 7.46
C THR A 206 27.25 -0.01 8.50
N GLU A 207 28.55 0.18 8.34
CA GLU A 207 29.33 1.12 9.14
C GLU A 207 28.87 2.55 8.88
N LEU A 208 28.79 3.37 9.93
CA LEU A 208 28.32 4.74 9.88
C LEU A 208 26.92 4.91 9.25
N LEU A 209 26.09 3.84 9.28
CA LEU A 209 24.80 3.80 8.60
C LEU A 209 23.90 5.00 8.93
N THR A 210 23.81 5.37 10.22
CA THR A 210 22.98 6.49 10.66
C THR A 210 23.44 7.82 10.02
N GLN A 211 24.74 8.03 9.93
CA GLN A 211 25.31 9.23 9.31
C GLN A 211 25.13 9.24 7.79
N LYS A 212 25.33 8.07 7.13
CA LYS A 212 25.08 7.91 5.69
C LYS A 212 23.63 8.18 5.34
N VAL A 213 22.69 7.65 6.14
CA VAL A 213 21.24 7.85 5.92
C VAL A 213 20.85 9.31 6.21
N ALA A 214 21.45 9.96 7.20
CA ALA A 214 21.23 11.38 7.43
C ALA A 214 21.71 12.24 6.23
N ARG A 215 22.86 11.91 5.65
CA ARG A 215 23.34 12.56 4.42
C ARG A 215 22.45 12.27 3.22
N LEU A 216 21.99 11.03 3.08
CA LEU A 216 21.02 10.69 2.06
C LEU A 216 19.76 11.55 2.17
N ASN A 217 19.23 11.73 3.37
CA ASN A 217 18.02 12.54 3.61
C ASN A 217 18.19 14.00 3.18
N GLU A 218 19.39 14.57 3.34
CA GLU A 218 19.71 15.93 2.88
C GLU A 218 19.84 16.04 1.36
N ILE A 219 20.36 15.01 0.71
CA ILE A 219 20.70 15.01 -0.74
C ILE A 219 19.50 14.56 -1.60
N LEU A 220 18.76 13.55 -1.14
CA LEU A 220 17.71 12.89 -1.90
C LEU A 220 16.71 13.84 -2.58
N PRO A 221 16.20 14.91 -1.93
CA PRO A 221 15.27 15.84 -2.56
C PRO A 221 15.81 16.51 -3.83
N ASN A 222 17.14 16.61 -3.95
CA ASN A 222 17.78 17.25 -5.11
C ASN A 222 18.04 16.31 -6.28
N ILE A 223 18.05 14.99 -6.03
CA ILE A 223 18.36 13.98 -7.04
C ILE A 223 17.16 13.06 -7.34
N LEU A 224 16.09 13.17 -6.58
CA LEU A 224 14.90 12.35 -6.77
C LEU A 224 14.32 12.56 -8.17
N GLY A 225 14.10 11.44 -8.89
CA GLY A 225 13.61 11.45 -10.28
C GLY A 225 14.70 11.65 -11.33
N ILE A 226 15.98 11.77 -10.94
CA ILE A 226 17.12 11.79 -11.85
C ILE A 226 17.70 10.38 -11.90
N GLU A 227 17.87 9.83 -13.09
CA GLU A 227 18.53 8.55 -13.28
C GLU A 227 20.02 8.67 -12.99
N GLY A 228 20.51 7.86 -12.05
CA GLY A 228 21.90 7.91 -11.64
C GLY A 228 22.20 7.16 -10.34
N VAL A 229 23.46 7.20 -9.95
CA VAL A 229 24.00 6.52 -8.77
C VAL A 229 24.57 7.52 -7.77
N LEU A 230 24.09 7.48 -6.54
CA LEU A 230 24.64 8.21 -5.40
C LEU A 230 25.63 7.30 -4.65
N HIS A 231 26.89 7.70 -4.60
CA HIS A 231 27.99 6.96 -3.98
C HIS A 231 28.18 7.35 -2.52
N LEU A 232 27.72 6.48 -1.60
CA LEU A 232 27.94 6.61 -0.15
C LEU A 232 28.75 5.46 0.45
N GLU A 233 29.20 4.49 -0.38
CA GLU A 233 29.92 3.30 0.06
C GLU A 233 31.23 3.62 0.77
N ASN A 234 31.95 4.64 0.30
CA ASN A 234 33.24 5.08 0.84
C ASN A 234 33.12 6.35 1.70
N TRP A 235 31.90 6.78 2.01
CA TRP A 235 31.69 7.99 2.78
C TRP A 235 32.11 7.82 4.25
N THR A 236 32.83 8.81 4.75
CA THR A 236 33.21 8.97 6.16
C THR A 236 32.96 10.42 6.59
N GLU A 237 33.03 10.71 7.89
CA GLU A 237 32.86 12.08 8.41
C GLU A 237 33.94 13.07 7.89
N GLU A 238 35.09 12.57 7.44
CA GLU A 238 36.18 13.34 6.86
C GLU A 238 36.02 13.54 5.34
N THR A 239 35.08 12.85 4.70
CA THR A 239 34.84 12.92 3.26
C THR A 239 34.18 14.23 2.89
N ALA A 240 34.88 15.11 2.17
CA ALA A 240 34.36 16.42 1.79
C ALA A 240 33.32 16.36 0.66
N ASN A 241 33.40 15.38 -0.23
CA ASN A 241 32.57 15.30 -1.42
C ASN A 241 31.81 13.98 -1.48
N ILE A 242 30.52 14.07 -1.84
CA ILE A 242 29.69 12.95 -2.21
C ILE A 242 29.47 13.02 -3.72
N ILE A 243 29.59 11.89 -4.42
CA ILE A 243 29.50 11.82 -5.87
C ILE A 243 28.09 11.31 -6.23
N PHE A 244 27.43 12.05 -7.12
CA PHE A 244 26.26 11.56 -7.84
C PHE A 244 26.63 11.41 -9.32
N GLU A 245 26.67 10.19 -9.80
CA GLU A 245 26.93 9.85 -11.20
C GLU A 245 25.59 9.78 -11.94
N LYS A 246 25.35 10.79 -12.81
CA LYS A 246 24.16 10.83 -13.63
C LYS A 246 24.32 9.89 -14.82
N ILE A 247 23.34 9.01 -15.03
CA ILE A 247 23.28 8.17 -16.22
C ILE A 247 22.57 8.99 -17.30
N GLU A 248 23.30 9.36 -18.35
CA GLU A 248 22.68 9.98 -19.53
C GLU A 248 22.15 8.85 -20.43
N PRO A 249 20.91 8.98 -20.97
CA PRO A 249 20.42 8.01 -21.92
C PRO A 249 21.37 7.97 -23.13
N GLU A 250 21.86 6.80 -23.48
CA GLU A 250 22.63 6.59 -24.71
C GLU A 250 21.81 7.13 -25.88
N THR A 251 22.22 8.26 -26.41
CA THR A 251 21.73 8.73 -27.71
C THR A 251 22.29 7.73 -28.72
N GLU A 252 21.42 6.93 -29.33
CA GLU A 252 21.82 6.11 -30.48
C GLU A 252 22.47 7.06 -31.52
N GLU A 253 23.81 7.05 -31.57
CA GLU A 253 24.53 7.66 -32.66
C GLU A 253 24.15 6.89 -33.91
N THR A 254 23.31 7.45 -34.75
CA THR A 254 23.20 7.02 -36.15
C THR A 254 24.58 7.18 -36.78
N PRO A 255 25.14 6.14 -37.34
CA PRO A 255 26.43 6.28 -38.05
C PRO A 255 26.19 7.14 -39.30
N ASP A 256 26.64 8.37 -39.20
CA ASP A 256 26.68 9.29 -40.33
C ASP A 256 27.74 8.79 -41.34
N GLY A 257 27.30 8.74 -42.58
CA GLY A 257 27.99 8.11 -43.67
C GLY A 257 29.35 8.73 -43.98
N GLU A 258 30.20 7.86 -44.43
CA GLU A 258 31.52 8.07 -44.97
C GLU A 258 31.57 9.26 -45.93
N GLU A 259 32.32 10.31 -45.59
CA GLU A 259 32.85 11.27 -46.54
C GLU A 259 34.09 10.68 -47.19
N ASP A 260 33.93 10.34 -48.45
CA ASP A 260 34.99 9.97 -49.35
C ASP A 260 35.67 11.27 -49.86
N THR A 261 36.94 11.48 -49.44
CA THR A 261 37.81 12.51 -49.93
C THR A 261 38.53 12.00 -51.18
N SER A 262 38.21 12.59 -52.34
CA SER A 262 39.16 12.55 -53.44
C SER A 262 39.35 13.93 -54.07
N ASP A 263 40.58 14.41 -53.91
CA ASP A 263 41.20 15.52 -54.66
C ASP A 263 41.01 15.39 -56.15
N SER A 264 40.74 16.50 -56.83
CA SER A 264 41.60 16.98 -57.95
C SER A 264 41.09 18.23 -58.62
N ASP A 265 42.00 19.07 -58.87
CA ASP A 265 42.18 20.33 -59.53
C ASP A 265 41.36 20.58 -60.81
N ASP A 266 41.14 21.88 -60.98
CA ASP A 266 41.42 22.72 -62.20
C ASP A 266 40.25 23.29 -63.00
N ALA A 267 40.25 24.61 -62.96
CA ALA A 267 40.10 25.60 -63.99
C ALA A 267 38.80 25.81 -64.80
N THR A 268 38.33 27.05 -64.64
CA THR A 268 38.02 28.05 -65.71
C THR A 268 36.65 28.08 -66.40
N SER A 269 36.06 29.26 -66.25
CA SER A 269 35.35 30.09 -67.24
C SER A 269 33.87 29.89 -67.56
N GLU A 270 33.19 30.95 -67.23
CA GLU A 270 32.34 31.82 -68.11
C GLU A 270 30.92 31.34 -68.44
N ASP A 271 30.06 32.30 -68.12
CA ASP A 271 28.94 32.91 -68.90
C ASP A 271 27.66 32.09 -69.14
N GLY A 272 26.60 32.86 -68.94
CA GLY A 272 25.34 32.72 -69.69
C GLY A 272 24.10 32.65 -68.82
N GLU A 273 23.65 33.73 -68.33
CA GLU A 273 22.39 34.44 -68.65
C GLU A 273 21.18 33.60 -69.10
N THR A 274 20.11 33.90 -68.45
CA THR A 274 18.78 34.24 -68.93
C THR A 274 17.64 33.30 -68.61
N THR A 275 16.73 33.95 -67.88
CA THR A 275 15.28 34.20 -68.05
C THR A 275 14.30 33.05 -67.80
N SER A 276 13.37 33.47 -66.92
CA SER A 276 11.91 33.44 -66.99
C SER A 276 11.22 32.09 -67.19
N ASP A 277 10.15 31.79 -66.66
CA ASP A 277 8.90 32.53 -66.45
C ASP A 277 7.87 31.59 -65.83
N THR A 278 7.05 32.12 -64.97
CA THR A 278 5.61 31.94 -64.83
C THR A 278 4.96 30.55 -64.90
N GLY A 279 4.17 30.29 -63.89
CA GLY A 279 3.04 29.34 -64.03
C GLY A 279 2.31 29.04 -62.73
N GLU A 280 1.48 29.94 -62.30
CA GLU A 280 0.28 29.81 -61.50
C GLU A 280 -0.57 28.61 -61.95
N THR A 281 -1.23 27.90 -61.04
CA THR A 281 -2.69 27.77 -61.01
C THR A 281 -3.14 26.71 -59.99
N THR A 282 -3.83 27.18 -58.96
CA THR A 282 -5.06 26.73 -58.28
C THR A 282 -5.70 25.40 -58.72
N GLN A 283 -6.16 24.64 -57.75
CA GLN A 283 -7.59 24.37 -57.40
C GLN A 283 -7.74 23.16 -56.48
N ASP A 284 -8.32 23.40 -55.34
CA ASP A 284 -9.59 22.94 -54.78
C ASP A 284 -10.04 21.49 -55.08
N GLY A 285 -10.43 20.82 -54.04
CA GLY A 285 -11.18 19.57 -54.07
C GLY A 285 -11.51 19.07 -52.68
N GLU A 286 -12.53 19.66 -52.10
CA GLU A 286 -13.41 19.16 -51.03
C GLU A 286 -14.02 17.81 -51.36
N VAL A 287 -14.68 17.24 -50.30
CA VAL A 287 -15.79 16.26 -50.33
C VAL A 287 -15.34 14.81 -49.97
N GLU A 288 -15.82 14.15 -49.07
CA GLU A 288 -17.01 13.95 -48.25
C GLU A 288 -16.82 12.73 -47.35
N SER A 289 -17.40 12.80 -46.18
CA SER A 289 -17.79 11.63 -45.38
C SER A 289 -18.96 10.88 -46.02
N PRO A 290 -19.20 9.65 -45.66
CA PRO A 290 -20.54 9.36 -45.19
C PRO A 290 -20.61 8.56 -43.87
N GLU A 291 -21.51 9.02 -43.04
CA GLU A 291 -22.32 8.26 -42.11
C GLU A 291 -23.16 7.18 -42.83
N ASN A 292 -23.45 6.11 -42.09
CA ASN A 292 -24.76 5.47 -41.98
C ASN A 292 -24.60 4.26 -41.06
N ASP A 293 -25.27 4.28 -39.93
CA ASP A 293 -26.65 3.86 -39.61
C ASP A 293 -26.84 2.33 -39.53
N ASP A 294 -27.19 1.96 -38.31
CA ASP A 294 -28.41 1.23 -37.93
C ASP A 294 -28.49 -0.27 -38.28
N ASP A 295 -28.55 -1.08 -37.29
CA ASP A 295 -29.69 -2.00 -37.05
C ASP A 295 -29.42 -2.95 -35.88
N THR A 296 -30.20 -2.77 -34.83
CA THR A 296 -30.64 -3.86 -33.95
C THR A 296 -31.71 -4.68 -34.71
N PRO A 297 -31.87 -5.98 -34.48
CA PRO A 297 -32.94 -6.33 -33.54
C PRO A 297 -32.71 -7.55 -32.63
N ASN A 298 -33.33 -7.42 -31.47
CA ASN A 298 -34.02 -8.43 -30.65
C ASN A 298 -34.27 -9.79 -31.37
N ASP A 299 -34.03 -10.85 -30.62
CA ASP A 299 -35.09 -11.82 -30.36
C ASP A 299 -34.79 -12.76 -29.19
N GLU A 300 -35.79 -12.87 -28.38
CA GLU A 300 -36.09 -13.83 -27.33
C GLU A 300 -35.96 -15.29 -27.81
N ASP A 301 -35.63 -16.17 -26.95
CA ASP A 301 -36.49 -17.27 -26.49
C ASP A 301 -35.71 -18.49 -25.96
N ASP A 302 -36.21 -18.91 -24.82
CA ASP A 302 -36.53 -20.23 -24.35
C ASP A 302 -35.47 -21.27 -23.91
N ALA A 303 -35.57 -21.48 -22.61
CA ALA A 303 -35.99 -22.70 -21.91
C ALA A 303 -35.07 -23.95 -21.83
N GLN A 304 -34.94 -24.35 -20.59
CA GLN A 304 -34.94 -25.71 -20.05
C GLN A 304 -33.69 -26.59 -20.24
N ASN A 305 -32.91 -26.79 -19.17
CA ASN A 305 -32.98 -28.03 -18.38
C ASN A 305 -32.13 -27.87 -17.08
#